data_6922b0b53e8ba05b9fa4bd84ac5de20c
#
_entry.id   6922b0b53e8ba05b9fa4bd84ac5de20c
#
_cell.length_a   1.000
_cell.length_b   1.000
_cell.length_c   1.000
_cell.angle_alpha   90.00
_cell.angle_beta   90.00
_cell.angle_gamma   90.00
#
_symmetry.space_group_name_H-M   'P 1'
#
loop_
_entity.id
_entity.type
_entity.pdbx_description
1 polymer ?
#
loop_
_entity_poly.entity_id
_entity_poly.type
_entity_poly.pdbx_seq_one_letter_code
_entity_poly.pdbx_strand_id
1 'polypeptide(L)'
;MNQARPNSFRSGPDEHGHFGIFGGRFVAETLMPLILDLEKAYNEAKVDPAFQAEMNGHLRDYVGRPSPLYFAERLTEHLGGAKIYFKREELNHTGSHKVNNVLGQIMLARRMGKKRIIAETGAGQHGVATATLCARFGLECVVYMGAVDVARQQPNVIRMEMLGAKVFPVQSGTRTLKDAMNEALRDWVTNVHNTFYCIGTVAGPHPYPTLVRDFQSIIGNETRKQMQEAEGRLPDSLVACIGGGSNAMGLFHPFLDDPAVAIFGVEAAGHGLTQLHAASIAGGRPGVLHGNRTYLLMNEDGQIQDAHSISAGLDYPGIGPEHSWLHEVGRVKYLSATDDEALAAFQLLSRLEGIIPALEPAHAIAKVMELAPVRPKDHLMVVNLSGRGDKDVPQVGDILRGKK
;
A
#
# COMPACT_ATOMS: atom_id res chain seq x y z
N MET A 1 -10.31 23.73 -8.92
CA MET A 1 -9.32 24.75 -9.39
C MET A 1 -8.34 24.03 -10.29
N ASN A 2 -8.15 24.47 -11.55
CA ASN A 2 -7.12 23.88 -12.42
C ASN A 2 -5.73 24.22 -11.84
N GLN A 3 -5.11 23.30 -11.12
CA GLN A 3 -3.70 23.44 -10.76
C GLN A 3 -2.87 23.33 -12.05
N ALA A 4 -1.94 24.27 -12.24
CA ALA A 4 -1.00 24.20 -13.37
C ALA A 4 -0.20 22.88 -13.30
N ARG A 5 -0.01 22.22 -14.43
CA ARG A 5 0.81 21.01 -14.48
C ARG A 5 2.24 21.34 -14.03
N PRO A 6 2.81 20.61 -13.06
CA PRO A 6 4.18 20.85 -12.63
C PRO A 6 5.19 20.48 -13.73
N ASN A 7 6.38 21.05 -13.67
CA ASN A 7 7.48 20.65 -14.54
C ASN A 7 7.93 19.19 -14.33
N SER A 8 7.78 18.69 -13.11
CA SER A 8 7.98 17.28 -12.75
C SER A 8 6.94 16.85 -11.71
N PHE A 9 6.31 15.71 -11.92
CA PHE A 9 5.41 15.08 -10.96
C PHE A 9 6.15 14.44 -9.77
N ARG A 10 7.48 14.38 -9.80
CA ARG A 10 8.34 13.81 -8.77
C ARG A 10 8.97 14.85 -7.84
N SER A 11 8.70 16.12 -8.07
CA SER A 11 9.30 17.22 -7.30
C SER A 11 8.69 17.45 -5.90
N GLY A 12 7.53 16.86 -5.62
CA GLY A 12 6.87 17.01 -4.31
C GLY A 12 7.36 16.02 -3.25
N PRO A 13 7.03 16.27 -1.97
CA PRO A 13 6.26 17.41 -1.49
C PRO A 13 7.10 18.68 -1.36
N ASP A 14 6.44 19.81 -1.00
CA ASP A 14 7.11 21.02 -0.59
C ASP A 14 7.80 20.87 0.79
N GLU A 15 8.47 21.92 1.27
CA GLU A 15 9.18 21.96 2.56
C GLU A 15 8.28 21.74 3.77
N HIS A 16 6.97 21.94 3.62
CA HIS A 16 5.97 21.71 4.66
C HIS A 16 5.26 20.35 4.54
N GLY A 17 5.65 19.55 3.56
CA GLY A 17 5.10 18.21 3.33
C GLY A 17 3.82 18.19 2.51
N HIS A 18 3.55 19.22 1.68
CA HIS A 18 2.34 19.30 0.88
C HIS A 18 2.60 18.93 -0.59
N PHE A 19 1.62 18.23 -1.17
CA PHE A 19 1.41 18.03 -2.59
C PHE A 19 0.20 18.88 -3.00
N GLY A 20 0.44 20.13 -3.45
CA GLY A 20 -0.64 21.10 -3.62
C GLY A 20 -1.33 21.40 -2.28
N ILE A 21 -2.64 21.09 -2.17
CA ILE A 21 -3.40 21.27 -0.92
C ILE A 21 -3.36 20.02 -0.01
N PHE A 22 -2.80 18.91 -0.45
CA PHE A 22 -2.79 17.63 0.25
C PHE A 22 -1.48 17.39 1.01
N GLY A 23 -1.52 16.55 2.05
CA GLY A 23 -0.35 16.28 2.90
C GLY A 23 -0.36 17.10 4.17
N GLY A 24 0.82 17.56 4.58
CA GLY A 24 1.01 18.38 5.79
C GLY A 24 1.22 17.55 7.07
N ARG A 25 1.18 18.24 8.22
CA ARG A 25 1.42 17.68 9.57
C ARG A 25 0.29 18.05 10.51
N PHE A 26 -0.86 17.38 10.40
CA PHE A 26 -2.04 17.61 11.24
C PHE A 26 -2.00 16.69 12.46
N VAL A 27 -1.09 16.94 13.37
CA VAL A 27 -0.84 16.12 14.57
C VAL A 27 -0.93 16.96 15.84
N ALA A 28 -1.06 16.27 16.99
CA ALA A 28 -0.96 16.92 18.30
C ALA A 28 0.43 17.55 18.47
N GLU A 29 0.49 18.71 19.13
CA GLU A 29 1.74 19.45 19.37
C GLU A 29 2.82 18.60 20.02
N THR A 30 2.45 17.67 20.89
CA THR A 30 3.35 16.73 21.57
C THR A 30 4.08 15.77 20.61
N LEU A 31 3.56 15.53 19.41
CA LEU A 31 4.20 14.71 18.39
C LEU A 31 5.15 15.51 17.48
N MET A 32 5.02 16.82 17.41
CA MET A 32 5.80 17.64 16.47
C MET A 32 7.31 17.48 16.60
N PRO A 33 7.92 17.50 17.81
CA PRO A 33 9.35 17.29 17.95
C PRO A 33 9.79 15.96 17.35
N LEU A 34 9.07 14.87 17.62
CA LEU A 34 9.40 13.54 17.09
C LEU A 34 9.24 13.46 15.56
N ILE A 35 8.22 14.11 15.00
CA ILE A 35 8.02 14.18 13.56
C ILE A 35 9.19 14.90 12.88
N LEU A 36 9.66 16.01 13.46
CA LEU A 36 10.81 16.76 12.95
C LEU A 36 12.12 15.97 13.08
N ASP A 37 12.31 15.26 14.20
CA ASP A 37 13.44 14.35 14.38
C ASP A 37 13.41 13.19 13.37
N LEU A 38 12.24 12.63 13.09
CA LEU A 38 12.08 11.60 12.07
C LEU A 38 12.43 12.13 10.69
N GLU A 39 11.93 13.31 10.32
CA GLU A 39 12.22 13.94 9.03
C GLU A 39 13.74 14.18 8.87
N LYS A 40 14.39 14.70 9.91
CA LYS A 40 15.85 14.89 9.91
C LYS A 40 16.59 13.55 9.75
N ALA A 41 16.25 12.54 10.54
CA ALA A 41 16.88 11.23 10.47
C ALA A 41 16.67 10.57 9.08
N TYR A 42 15.50 10.72 8.50
CA TYR A 42 15.19 10.23 7.16
C TYR A 42 16.01 10.95 6.08
N ASN A 43 16.08 12.29 6.12
CA ASN A 43 16.83 13.06 5.16
C ASN A 43 18.33 12.76 5.19
N GLU A 44 18.89 12.54 6.40
CA GLU A 44 20.27 12.09 6.57
C GLU A 44 20.48 10.67 6.03
N ALA A 45 19.58 9.72 6.35
CA ALA A 45 19.68 8.33 5.91
C ALA A 45 19.55 8.19 4.39
N LYS A 46 18.72 9.02 3.76
CA LYS A 46 18.48 9.02 2.31
C LYS A 46 19.76 9.25 1.50
N VAL A 47 20.70 10.03 2.02
CA VAL A 47 21.96 10.38 1.35
C VAL A 47 23.18 9.69 1.97
N ASP A 48 23.01 8.88 3.02
CA ASP A 48 24.08 8.14 3.68
C ASP A 48 24.39 6.84 2.94
N PRO A 49 25.60 6.72 2.31
CA PRO A 49 25.96 5.52 1.57
C PRO A 49 25.99 4.25 2.43
N ALA A 50 26.34 4.37 3.72
CA ALA A 50 26.39 3.23 4.63
C ALA A 50 24.98 2.69 4.92
N PHE A 51 24.01 3.59 5.18
CA PHE A 51 22.61 3.22 5.34
C PHE A 51 22.07 2.54 4.08
N GLN A 52 22.34 3.10 2.91
CA GLN A 52 21.88 2.55 1.62
C GLN A 52 22.52 1.17 1.34
N ALA A 53 23.80 1.00 1.64
CA ALA A 53 24.48 -0.28 1.48
C ALA A 53 23.90 -1.36 2.40
N GLU A 54 23.67 -1.04 3.69
CA GLU A 54 23.03 -1.95 4.66
C GLU A 54 21.62 -2.33 4.21
N MET A 55 20.81 -1.34 3.79
CA MET A 55 19.45 -1.56 3.31
C MET A 55 19.44 -2.46 2.07
N ASN A 56 20.29 -2.18 1.08
CA ASN A 56 20.40 -2.98 -0.14
C ASN A 56 20.87 -4.43 0.15
N GLY A 57 21.76 -4.63 1.12
CA GLY A 57 22.14 -5.95 1.60
C GLY A 57 20.96 -6.74 2.14
N HIS A 58 20.15 -6.12 3.02
CA HIS A 58 18.94 -6.76 3.55
C HIS A 58 17.88 -7.00 2.47
N LEU A 59 17.69 -6.06 1.55
CA LEU A 59 16.75 -6.24 0.43
C LEU A 59 17.14 -7.44 -0.44
N ARG A 60 18.42 -7.62 -0.74
CA ARG A 60 18.93 -8.73 -1.54
C ARG A 60 18.90 -10.07 -0.76
N ASP A 61 19.51 -10.10 0.43
CA ASP A 61 19.85 -11.37 1.09
C ASP A 61 18.74 -11.86 2.04
N TYR A 62 17.87 -10.95 2.53
CA TYR A 62 16.79 -11.29 3.46
C TYR A 62 15.41 -11.16 2.85
N VAL A 63 15.14 -10.11 2.07
CA VAL A 63 13.85 -9.92 1.40
C VAL A 63 13.74 -10.75 0.13
N GLY A 64 14.84 -11.00 -0.57
CA GLY A 64 14.88 -11.79 -1.81
C GLY A 64 14.67 -10.96 -3.07
N ARG A 65 15.08 -9.68 -3.04
CA ARG A 65 14.99 -8.81 -4.23
C ARG A 65 16.17 -8.99 -5.19
N PRO A 66 15.99 -8.71 -6.51
CA PRO A 66 14.79 -8.10 -7.13
C PRO A 66 13.62 -9.08 -7.23
N SER A 67 12.39 -8.58 -6.98
CA SER A 67 11.18 -9.37 -7.23
C SER A 67 11.04 -9.63 -8.72
N PRO A 68 10.63 -10.84 -9.15
CA PRO A 68 10.51 -11.15 -10.57
C PRO A 68 9.49 -10.27 -11.30
N LEU A 69 9.77 -10.01 -12.58
CA LEU A 69 8.77 -9.58 -13.56
C LEU A 69 8.34 -10.83 -14.34
N TYR A 70 7.07 -11.18 -14.30
CA TYR A 70 6.52 -12.41 -14.85
C TYR A 70 5.55 -12.12 -15.99
N PHE A 71 5.78 -12.69 -17.18
CA PHE A 71 4.84 -12.64 -18.28
C PHE A 71 3.70 -13.62 -18.03
N ALA A 72 2.48 -13.10 -17.88
CA ALA A 72 1.27 -13.89 -17.66
C ALA A 72 0.71 -14.39 -18.99
N GLU A 73 1.31 -15.45 -19.53
CA GLU A 73 1.05 -15.94 -20.88
C GLU A 73 -0.38 -16.39 -21.07
N ARG A 74 -0.88 -17.25 -20.18
CA ARG A 74 -2.24 -17.80 -20.30
C ARG A 74 -3.33 -16.76 -20.04
N LEU A 75 -3.09 -15.82 -19.13
CA LEU A 75 -3.99 -14.70 -18.90
C LEU A 75 -4.02 -13.76 -20.12
N THR A 76 -2.86 -13.47 -20.70
CA THR A 76 -2.72 -12.69 -21.94
C THR A 76 -3.48 -13.32 -23.09
N GLU A 77 -3.31 -14.63 -23.32
CA GLU A 77 -4.03 -15.38 -24.35
C GLU A 77 -5.54 -15.39 -24.10
N HIS A 78 -5.95 -15.62 -22.85
CA HIS A 78 -7.37 -15.69 -22.47
C HIS A 78 -8.11 -14.37 -22.68
N LEU A 79 -7.48 -13.24 -22.30
CA LEU A 79 -8.11 -11.93 -22.42
C LEU A 79 -7.99 -11.36 -23.85
N GLY A 80 -6.94 -11.73 -24.59
CA GLY A 80 -6.60 -11.11 -25.86
C GLY A 80 -6.14 -9.65 -25.65
N GLY A 81 -5.65 -8.97 -26.70
CA GLY A 81 -5.18 -7.59 -26.60
C GLY A 81 -3.82 -7.47 -25.91
N ALA A 82 -3.70 -6.64 -24.86
CA ALA A 82 -2.41 -6.30 -24.22
C ALA A 82 -1.65 -7.51 -23.69
N LYS A 83 -0.32 -7.49 -23.78
CA LYS A 83 0.59 -8.37 -23.03
C LYS A 83 0.60 -7.98 -21.56
N ILE A 84 0.37 -8.92 -20.66
CA ILE A 84 0.24 -8.69 -19.23
C ILE A 84 1.47 -9.21 -18.50
N TYR A 85 2.11 -8.34 -17.75
CA TYR A 85 3.24 -8.65 -16.87
C TYR A 85 2.85 -8.42 -15.42
N PHE A 86 3.23 -9.33 -14.51
CA PHE A 86 3.11 -9.15 -13.07
C PHE A 86 4.47 -8.80 -12.47
N LYS A 87 4.52 -7.69 -11.72
CA LYS A 87 5.60 -7.45 -10.77
C LYS A 87 5.28 -8.22 -9.49
N ARG A 88 6.06 -9.27 -9.23
CA ARG A 88 5.79 -10.35 -8.28
C ARG A 88 6.20 -9.99 -6.83
N GLU A 89 5.59 -8.95 -6.24
CA GLU A 89 5.88 -8.53 -4.86
C GLU A 89 5.40 -9.52 -3.79
N GLU A 90 4.48 -10.42 -4.13
CA GLU A 90 3.99 -11.49 -3.26
C GLU A 90 5.05 -12.60 -3.00
N LEU A 91 6.12 -12.64 -3.79
CA LEU A 91 7.24 -13.57 -3.60
C LEU A 91 8.29 -13.06 -2.62
N ASN A 92 8.24 -11.80 -2.22
CA ASN A 92 9.14 -11.27 -1.21
C ASN A 92 8.97 -12.00 0.12
N HIS A 93 10.02 -12.06 0.92
CA HIS A 93 9.90 -12.51 2.31
C HIS A 93 8.76 -11.79 3.00
N THR A 94 7.95 -12.48 3.78
CA THR A 94 6.66 -12.09 4.37
C THR A 94 5.44 -12.17 3.44
N GLY A 95 5.62 -12.29 2.13
CA GLY A 95 4.55 -12.53 1.15
C GLY A 95 3.85 -11.29 0.62
N SER A 96 4.49 -10.11 0.70
CA SER A 96 3.96 -8.87 0.12
C SER A 96 5.01 -7.76 0.01
N HIS A 97 4.64 -6.67 -0.69
CA HIS A 97 5.43 -5.43 -0.81
C HIS A 97 5.72 -4.74 0.53
N LYS A 98 4.99 -5.05 1.59
CA LYS A 98 5.08 -4.34 2.89
C LYS A 98 6.48 -4.38 3.50
N VAL A 99 7.20 -5.47 3.31
CA VAL A 99 8.54 -5.65 3.86
C VAL A 99 9.54 -4.58 3.40
N ASN A 100 9.40 -4.05 2.18
CA ASN A 100 10.29 -3.01 1.65
C ASN A 100 10.26 -1.74 2.51
N ASN A 101 9.06 -1.24 2.76
CA ASN A 101 8.83 -0.07 3.58
C ASN A 101 9.21 -0.32 5.06
N VAL A 102 8.77 -1.44 5.61
CA VAL A 102 9.02 -1.77 7.02
C VAL A 102 10.52 -1.88 7.29
N LEU A 103 11.29 -2.46 6.37
CA LEU A 103 12.76 -2.51 6.51
C LEU A 103 13.36 -1.11 6.66
N GLY A 104 13.01 -0.19 5.77
CA GLY A 104 13.50 1.19 5.85
C GLY A 104 13.11 1.88 7.16
N GLN A 105 11.86 1.74 7.60
CA GLN A 105 11.38 2.35 8.83
C GLN A 105 12.04 1.74 10.08
N ILE A 106 12.22 0.42 10.14
CA ILE A 106 12.89 -0.24 11.27
C ILE A 106 14.37 0.16 11.35
N MET A 107 15.05 0.27 10.23
CA MET A 107 16.44 0.77 10.20
C MET A 107 16.52 2.21 10.68
N LEU A 108 15.57 3.09 10.29
CA LEU A 108 15.47 4.45 10.82
C LEU A 108 15.20 4.45 12.33
N ALA A 109 14.27 3.65 12.82
CA ALA A 109 13.95 3.52 14.23
C ALA A 109 15.19 3.13 15.06
N ARG A 110 15.99 2.18 14.58
CA ARG A 110 17.27 1.79 15.19
C ARG A 110 18.27 2.93 15.22
N ARG A 111 18.42 3.66 14.12
CA ARG A 111 19.30 4.85 14.02
C ARG A 111 18.88 5.94 15.00
N MET A 112 17.57 6.10 15.24
CA MET A 112 16.99 7.02 16.23
C MET A 112 17.04 6.48 17.67
N GLY A 113 17.61 5.30 17.90
CA GLY A 113 17.74 4.68 19.24
C GLY A 113 16.44 4.16 19.85
N LYS A 114 15.36 4.03 19.04
CA LYS A 114 14.08 3.51 19.50
C LYS A 114 14.15 2.01 19.77
N LYS A 115 13.47 1.55 20.83
CA LYS A 115 13.49 0.14 21.28
C LYS A 115 12.16 -0.55 21.12
N ARG A 116 11.09 0.21 21.03
CA ARG A 116 9.72 -0.26 20.90
C ARG A 116 9.14 0.22 19.57
N ILE A 117 8.55 -0.71 18.82
CA ILE A 117 7.89 -0.45 17.55
C ILE A 117 6.41 -0.73 17.71
N ILE A 118 5.57 0.18 17.26
CA ILE A 118 4.14 -0.04 17.12
C ILE A 118 3.76 0.02 15.64
N ALA A 119 2.73 -0.74 15.26
CA ALA A 119 2.18 -0.73 13.92
C ALA A 119 0.66 -0.95 13.96
N GLU A 120 -0.03 -0.44 12.98
CA GLU A 120 -1.41 -0.81 12.64
C GLU A 120 -1.43 -1.90 11.57
N THR A 121 -2.52 -2.66 11.50
CA THR A 121 -2.73 -3.57 10.37
C THR A 121 -4.22 -3.89 10.16
N GLY A 122 -4.65 -4.05 8.90
CA GLY A 122 -5.97 -4.58 8.53
C GLY A 122 -5.83 -6.05 8.12
N ALA A 123 -5.37 -6.32 6.90
CA ALA A 123 -5.15 -7.68 6.39
C ALA A 123 -4.04 -8.48 7.12
N GLY A 124 -3.31 -7.86 8.04
CA GLY A 124 -2.23 -8.49 8.79
C GLY A 124 -0.88 -8.46 8.10
N GLN A 125 -0.77 -8.16 6.81
CA GLN A 125 0.50 -8.21 6.07
C GLN A 125 1.52 -7.19 6.56
N HIS A 126 1.07 -5.98 6.92
CA HIS A 126 1.95 -4.97 7.52
C HIS A 126 2.42 -5.39 8.91
N GLY A 127 1.50 -5.90 9.73
CA GLY A 127 1.83 -6.43 11.06
C GLY A 127 2.85 -7.57 10.99
N VAL A 128 2.67 -8.53 10.07
CA VAL A 128 3.62 -9.63 9.85
C VAL A 128 4.98 -9.10 9.43
N ALA A 129 5.05 -8.14 8.49
CA ALA A 129 6.32 -7.55 8.06
C ALA A 129 7.01 -6.82 9.22
N THR A 130 6.25 -6.07 10.05
CA THR A 130 6.78 -5.37 11.23
C THR A 130 7.29 -6.35 12.28
N ALA A 131 6.48 -7.37 12.63
CA ALA A 131 6.89 -8.41 13.57
C ALA A 131 8.15 -9.15 13.11
N THR A 132 8.24 -9.48 11.82
CA THR A 132 9.39 -10.14 11.21
C THR A 132 10.67 -9.34 11.40
N LEU A 133 10.63 -8.05 11.08
CA LEU A 133 11.82 -7.21 11.17
C LEU A 133 12.14 -6.80 12.62
N CYS A 134 11.14 -6.66 13.49
CA CYS A 134 11.37 -6.49 14.92
C CYS A 134 12.07 -7.73 15.52
N ALA A 135 11.62 -8.94 15.19
CA ALA A 135 12.28 -10.18 15.58
C ALA A 135 13.72 -10.23 15.07
N ARG A 136 13.93 -9.91 13.79
CA ARG A 136 15.26 -9.90 13.14
C ARG A 136 16.24 -8.94 13.81
N PHE A 137 15.76 -7.80 14.31
CA PHE A 137 16.60 -6.74 14.89
C PHE A 137 16.52 -6.64 16.43
N GLY A 138 15.81 -7.55 17.10
CA GLY A 138 15.71 -7.60 18.57
C GLY A 138 14.96 -6.42 19.17
N LEU A 139 13.85 -5.98 18.54
CA LEU A 139 13.02 -4.85 18.98
C LEU A 139 11.68 -5.35 19.55
N GLU A 140 11.16 -4.66 20.57
CA GLU A 140 9.78 -4.91 21.03
C GLU A 140 8.78 -4.51 19.94
N CYS A 141 7.76 -5.35 19.70
CA CYS A 141 6.74 -5.14 18.69
C CYS A 141 5.33 -5.24 19.26
N VAL A 142 4.52 -4.20 19.04
CA VAL A 142 3.09 -4.19 19.34
C VAL A 142 2.32 -3.87 18.06
N VAL A 143 1.34 -4.69 17.71
CA VAL A 143 0.53 -4.51 16.51
C VAL A 143 -0.92 -4.31 16.89
N TYR A 144 -1.49 -3.17 16.51
CA TYR A 144 -2.91 -2.85 16.64
C TYR A 144 -3.66 -3.37 15.44
N MET A 145 -4.72 -4.14 15.67
CA MET A 145 -5.55 -4.73 14.62
C MET A 145 -7.01 -4.71 15.03
N GLY A 146 -7.90 -4.28 14.15
CA GLY A 146 -9.33 -4.26 14.45
C GLY A 146 -9.84 -5.67 14.79
N ALA A 147 -10.72 -5.80 15.78
CA ALA A 147 -11.20 -7.11 16.23
C ALA A 147 -11.92 -7.91 15.12
N VAL A 148 -12.57 -7.23 14.18
CA VAL A 148 -13.17 -7.86 12.99
C VAL A 148 -12.06 -8.40 12.07
N ASP A 149 -10.99 -7.64 11.87
CA ASP A 149 -9.83 -8.04 11.05
C ASP A 149 -9.07 -9.20 11.71
N VAL A 150 -8.92 -9.19 13.04
CA VAL A 150 -8.32 -10.32 13.81
C VAL A 150 -9.07 -11.61 13.52
N ALA A 151 -10.42 -11.58 13.53
CA ALA A 151 -11.23 -12.76 13.28
C ALA A 151 -11.07 -13.30 11.85
N ARG A 152 -11.10 -12.41 10.83
CA ARG A 152 -11.03 -12.82 9.42
C ARG A 152 -9.62 -13.13 8.90
N GLN A 153 -8.57 -12.73 9.64
CA GLN A 153 -7.17 -12.86 9.21
C GLN A 153 -6.28 -13.63 10.22
N GLN A 154 -6.85 -14.64 10.87
CA GLN A 154 -6.19 -15.48 11.88
C GLN A 154 -4.81 -16.03 11.44
N PRO A 155 -4.59 -16.47 10.18
CA PRO A 155 -3.26 -16.95 9.78
C PRO A 155 -2.15 -15.91 9.96
N ASN A 156 -2.44 -14.63 9.76
CA ASN A 156 -1.47 -13.55 9.96
C ASN A 156 -1.32 -13.19 11.46
N VAL A 157 -2.39 -13.29 12.25
CA VAL A 157 -2.32 -13.10 13.71
C VAL A 157 -1.35 -14.10 14.32
N ILE A 158 -1.53 -15.39 14.02
CA ILE A 158 -0.66 -16.47 14.51
C ILE A 158 0.80 -16.24 14.07
N ARG A 159 1.04 -15.81 12.84
CA ARG A 159 2.40 -15.49 12.35
C ARG A 159 3.04 -14.36 13.15
N MET A 160 2.31 -13.29 13.46
CA MET A 160 2.81 -12.18 14.28
C MET A 160 3.17 -12.63 15.69
N GLU A 161 2.31 -13.44 16.33
CA GLU A 161 2.55 -13.99 17.66
C GLU A 161 3.77 -14.94 17.69
N MET A 162 3.92 -15.81 16.69
CA MET A 162 5.11 -16.67 16.53
C MET A 162 6.40 -15.86 16.36
N LEU A 163 6.34 -14.67 15.79
CA LEU A 163 7.47 -13.75 15.64
C LEU A 163 7.71 -12.90 16.90
N GLY A 164 6.96 -13.13 17.97
CA GLY A 164 7.12 -12.46 19.25
C GLY A 164 6.43 -11.10 19.38
N ALA A 165 5.60 -10.71 18.40
CA ALA A 165 4.82 -9.50 18.50
C ALA A 165 3.59 -9.69 19.40
N LYS A 166 3.21 -8.62 20.11
CA LYS A 166 1.94 -8.55 20.83
C LYS A 166 0.87 -7.99 19.90
N VAL A 167 -0.14 -8.78 19.57
CA VAL A 167 -1.29 -8.32 18.76
C VAL A 167 -2.37 -7.81 19.71
N PHE A 168 -2.79 -6.55 19.53
CA PHE A 168 -3.81 -5.90 20.35
C PHE A 168 -5.11 -5.74 19.54
N PRO A 169 -6.18 -6.52 19.84
CA PRO A 169 -7.47 -6.40 19.17
C PRO A 169 -8.19 -5.11 19.57
N VAL A 170 -8.42 -4.21 18.61
CA VAL A 170 -9.12 -2.95 18.84
C VAL A 170 -10.63 -3.16 18.76
N GLN A 171 -11.33 -2.83 19.84
CA GLN A 171 -12.79 -3.03 19.99
C GLN A 171 -13.63 -1.79 19.67
N SER A 172 -13.01 -0.61 19.54
CA SER A 172 -13.70 0.65 19.27
C SER A 172 -14.08 0.80 17.79
N GLY A 173 -15.06 1.63 17.50
CA GLY A 173 -15.52 1.99 16.16
C GLY A 173 -16.02 0.80 15.35
N THR A 174 -15.68 0.77 14.06
CA THR A 174 -15.98 -0.34 13.14
C THR A 174 -15.13 -1.59 13.38
N ARG A 175 -14.13 -1.48 14.25
CA ARG A 175 -13.17 -2.55 14.60
C ARG A 175 -12.37 -3.06 13.40
N THR A 176 -11.99 -2.13 12.51
CA THR A 176 -11.21 -2.36 11.29
C THR A 176 -9.95 -1.52 11.28
N LEU A 177 -9.23 -1.45 10.14
CA LEU A 177 -7.96 -0.76 9.97
C LEU A 177 -7.97 0.71 10.45
N LYS A 178 -9.05 1.47 10.20
CA LYS A 178 -9.17 2.87 10.65
C LYS A 178 -9.00 2.99 12.16
N ASP A 179 -9.68 2.11 12.91
CA ASP A 179 -9.65 2.15 14.37
C ASP A 179 -8.33 1.62 14.93
N ALA A 180 -7.71 0.66 14.25
CA ALA A 180 -6.34 0.23 14.56
C ALA A 180 -5.34 1.39 14.43
N MET A 181 -5.44 2.22 13.38
CA MET A 181 -4.63 3.43 13.24
C MET A 181 -4.88 4.45 14.34
N ASN A 182 -6.14 4.66 14.73
CA ASN A 182 -6.50 5.55 15.83
C ASN A 182 -5.85 5.11 17.14
N GLU A 183 -5.86 3.80 17.44
CA GLU A 183 -5.29 3.28 18.67
C GLU A 183 -3.75 3.34 18.66
N ALA A 184 -3.12 3.03 17.53
CA ALA A 184 -1.69 3.18 17.35
C ALA A 184 -1.24 4.64 17.55
N LEU A 185 -2.01 5.61 17.04
CA LEU A 185 -1.74 7.05 17.26
C LEU A 185 -1.87 7.44 18.74
N ARG A 186 -2.87 6.91 19.49
CA ARG A 186 -3.01 7.17 20.93
C ARG A 186 -1.83 6.62 21.72
N ASP A 187 -1.41 5.40 21.42
CA ASP A 187 -0.21 4.81 22.04
C ASP A 187 1.03 5.66 21.71
N TRP A 188 1.18 6.08 20.48
CA TRP A 188 2.35 6.86 20.05
C TRP A 188 2.47 8.19 20.79
N VAL A 189 1.36 8.94 20.92
CA VAL A 189 1.32 10.18 21.71
C VAL A 189 1.69 9.92 23.16
N THR A 190 1.26 8.82 23.73
CA THR A 190 1.53 8.46 25.15
C THR A 190 2.98 8.05 25.36
N ASN A 191 3.61 7.37 24.39
CA ASN A 191 4.92 6.73 24.55
C ASN A 191 5.97 7.29 23.57
N VAL A 192 5.89 8.57 23.23
CA VAL A 192 6.65 9.24 22.18
C VAL A 192 8.18 9.10 22.32
N HIS A 193 8.72 9.00 23.54
CA HIS A 193 10.16 9.00 23.77
C HIS A 193 10.87 7.71 23.34
N ASN A 194 10.27 6.54 23.59
CA ASN A 194 10.91 5.24 23.35
C ASN A 194 10.31 4.47 22.16
N THR A 195 9.19 4.95 21.62
CA THR A 195 8.37 4.25 20.62
C THR A 195 8.52 4.88 19.25
N PHE A 196 8.62 4.03 18.24
CA PHE A 196 8.52 4.40 16.82
C PHE A 196 7.23 3.84 16.25
N TYR A 197 6.44 4.67 15.61
CA TYR A 197 5.27 4.22 14.86
C TYR A 197 5.69 3.87 13.43
N CYS A 198 5.59 2.58 13.09
CA CYS A 198 5.86 2.07 11.75
C CYS A 198 4.56 2.08 10.94
N ILE A 199 4.34 3.10 10.11
CA ILE A 199 3.12 3.23 9.31
C ILE A 199 3.18 2.36 8.07
N GLY A 200 2.10 1.61 7.80
CA GLY A 200 2.02 0.61 6.74
C GLY A 200 1.71 1.12 5.35
N THR A 201 1.44 2.41 5.16
CA THR A 201 1.03 2.98 3.88
C THR A 201 1.53 4.41 3.68
N VAL A 202 1.31 4.99 2.48
CA VAL A 202 1.68 6.38 2.13
C VAL A 202 0.70 7.41 2.72
N ALA A 203 0.25 7.18 3.95
CA ALA A 203 -0.62 8.06 4.72
C ALA A 203 0.09 8.54 5.99
N GLY A 204 -0.58 9.34 6.80
CA GLY A 204 0.00 9.91 8.00
C GLY A 204 0.61 11.29 7.79
N PRO A 205 1.10 11.91 8.87
CA PRO A 205 1.73 13.23 8.79
C PRO A 205 3.06 13.14 8.02
N HIS A 206 3.42 14.21 7.32
CA HIS A 206 4.77 14.30 6.75
C HIS A 206 5.83 14.12 7.86
N PRO A 207 6.90 13.30 7.66
CA PRO A 207 7.41 12.78 6.38
C PRO A 207 6.90 11.39 5.98
N TYR A 208 5.97 10.76 6.69
CA TYR A 208 5.55 9.37 6.42
C TYR A 208 5.15 9.11 4.97
N PRO A 209 4.29 9.91 4.31
CA PRO A 209 3.94 9.61 2.92
C PRO A 209 5.16 9.54 2.00
N THR A 210 6.12 10.43 2.20
CA THR A 210 7.34 10.51 1.39
C THR A 210 8.30 9.36 1.67
N LEU A 211 8.58 9.08 2.94
CA LEU A 211 9.53 8.01 3.30
C LEU A 211 8.99 6.62 2.91
N VAL A 212 7.69 6.38 3.08
CA VAL A 212 7.05 5.13 2.64
C VAL A 212 7.11 4.99 1.13
N ARG A 213 6.79 6.05 0.38
CA ARG A 213 6.93 6.10 -1.08
C ARG A 213 8.36 5.75 -1.51
N ASP A 214 9.35 6.41 -0.92
CA ASP A 214 10.74 6.26 -1.35
C ASP A 214 11.24 4.82 -1.08
N PHE A 215 10.90 4.22 0.07
CA PHE A 215 11.24 2.82 0.35
C PHE A 215 10.48 1.83 -0.55
N GLN A 216 9.28 2.16 -1.00
CA GLN A 216 8.53 1.34 -1.94
C GLN A 216 8.95 1.56 -3.41
N SER A 217 9.61 2.67 -3.76
CA SER A 217 9.98 3.01 -5.14
C SER A 217 10.93 2.01 -5.79
N ILE A 218 11.54 1.13 -5.00
CA ILE A 218 12.32 -0.01 -5.51
C ILE A 218 11.48 -0.89 -6.45
N ILE A 219 10.16 -1.00 -6.23
CA ILE A 219 9.23 -1.73 -7.10
C ILE A 219 9.29 -1.21 -8.54
N GLY A 220 9.07 0.10 -8.70
CA GLY A 220 9.07 0.74 -10.02
C GLY A 220 10.47 0.86 -10.63
N ASN A 221 11.51 1.08 -9.81
CA ASN A 221 12.90 1.14 -10.29
C ASN A 221 13.33 -0.21 -10.91
N GLU A 222 13.02 -1.32 -10.24
CA GLU A 222 13.26 -2.66 -10.79
C GLU A 222 12.39 -2.94 -12.02
N THR A 223 11.12 -2.55 -12.00
CA THR A 223 10.21 -2.73 -13.13
C THR A 223 10.71 -2.04 -14.39
N ARG A 224 11.23 -0.80 -14.28
CA ARG A 224 11.82 -0.07 -15.43
C ARG A 224 12.96 -0.87 -16.07
N LYS A 225 13.88 -1.36 -15.23
CA LYS A 225 15.02 -2.16 -15.69
C LYS A 225 14.58 -3.48 -16.32
N GLN A 226 13.70 -4.21 -15.63
CA GLN A 226 13.20 -5.51 -16.07
C GLN A 226 12.38 -5.42 -17.37
N MET A 227 11.56 -4.38 -17.56
CA MET A 227 10.86 -4.15 -18.82
C MET A 227 11.81 -3.82 -19.98
N GLN A 228 12.85 -3.04 -19.70
CA GLN A 228 13.88 -2.76 -20.69
C GLN A 228 14.67 -4.03 -21.10
N GLU A 229 14.92 -4.93 -20.15
CA GLU A 229 15.56 -6.22 -20.39
C GLU A 229 14.65 -7.19 -21.16
N ALA A 230 13.36 -7.23 -20.85
CA ALA A 230 12.39 -8.18 -21.41
C ALA A 230 11.82 -7.75 -22.78
N GLU A 231 11.52 -6.45 -22.96
CA GLU A 231 10.80 -5.94 -24.14
C GLU A 231 11.54 -4.80 -24.86
N GLY A 232 12.72 -4.39 -24.38
CA GLY A 232 13.52 -3.29 -24.97
C GLY A 232 12.92 -1.90 -24.81
N ARG A 233 11.83 -1.75 -24.03
CA ARG A 233 11.13 -0.48 -23.84
C ARG A 233 10.38 -0.41 -22.51
N LEU A 234 9.90 0.77 -22.15
CA LEU A 234 9.01 0.95 -21.00
C LEU A 234 7.62 0.37 -21.30
N PRO A 235 6.84 0.01 -20.26
CA PRO A 235 5.46 -0.41 -20.44
C PRO A 235 4.59 0.75 -20.93
N ASP A 236 3.51 0.42 -21.64
CA ASP A 236 2.51 1.40 -22.07
C ASP A 236 1.54 1.76 -20.93
N SER A 237 1.35 0.82 -19.98
CA SER A 237 0.51 1.09 -18.81
C SER A 237 0.95 0.35 -17.56
N LEU A 238 0.63 0.96 -16.40
CA LEU A 238 0.81 0.41 -15.06
C LEU A 238 -0.55 0.31 -14.37
N VAL A 239 -0.78 -0.78 -13.64
CA VAL A 239 -2.01 -1.00 -12.86
C VAL A 239 -1.64 -1.47 -11.46
N ALA A 240 -2.26 -0.89 -10.43
CA ALA A 240 -2.09 -1.34 -9.05
C ALA A 240 -3.34 -1.05 -8.21
N CYS A 241 -3.62 -1.89 -7.21
CA CYS A 241 -4.72 -1.66 -6.27
C CYS A 241 -4.38 -0.55 -5.28
N ILE A 242 -5.43 0.14 -4.81
CA ILE A 242 -5.34 1.28 -3.90
C ILE A 242 -6.22 1.04 -2.68
N GLY A 243 -5.56 0.94 -1.51
CA GLY A 243 -6.16 1.26 -0.21
C GLY A 243 -5.55 2.58 0.23
N GLY A 244 -4.61 2.60 1.20
CA GLY A 244 -3.77 3.79 1.40
C GLY A 244 -2.81 4.08 0.25
N GLY A 245 -2.47 3.08 -0.57
CA GLY A 245 -1.82 3.23 -1.88
C GLY A 245 -0.30 3.05 -1.91
N SER A 246 0.33 2.44 -0.89
CA SER A 246 1.81 2.33 -0.87
C SER A 246 2.39 1.43 -1.96
N ASN A 247 1.74 0.30 -2.29
CA ASN A 247 2.18 -0.57 -3.38
C ASN A 247 2.12 0.14 -4.74
N ALA A 248 1.04 0.87 -4.96
CA ALA A 248 0.82 1.63 -6.18
C ALA A 248 1.81 2.77 -6.30
N MET A 249 2.03 3.55 -5.23
CA MET A 249 3.00 4.65 -5.25
C MET A 249 4.42 4.13 -5.49
N GLY A 250 4.78 2.98 -4.91
CA GLY A 250 6.07 2.34 -5.15
C GLY A 250 6.29 1.96 -6.63
N LEU A 251 5.25 1.48 -7.31
CA LEU A 251 5.31 1.19 -8.74
C LEU A 251 5.26 2.48 -9.58
N PHE A 252 4.37 3.43 -9.25
CA PHE A 252 4.06 4.59 -10.10
C PHE A 252 5.13 5.69 -10.05
N HIS A 253 5.66 6.00 -8.86
CA HIS A 253 6.54 7.14 -8.66
C HIS A 253 7.73 7.19 -9.62
N PRO A 254 8.47 6.11 -9.92
CA PRO A 254 9.54 6.13 -10.90
C PRO A 254 9.09 6.44 -12.34
N PHE A 255 7.78 6.31 -12.66
CA PHE A 255 7.22 6.53 -14.00
C PHE A 255 6.39 7.82 -14.12
N LEU A 256 6.29 8.62 -13.05
CA LEU A 256 5.41 9.80 -13.07
C LEU A 256 5.78 10.83 -14.15
N ASP A 257 7.06 10.95 -14.46
CA ASP A 257 7.55 11.88 -15.49
C ASP A 257 7.63 11.26 -16.90
N ASP A 258 7.17 10.03 -17.09
CA ASP A 258 7.08 9.37 -18.40
C ASP A 258 5.65 9.55 -18.97
N PRO A 259 5.35 10.59 -19.77
CA PRO A 259 3.99 10.92 -20.18
C PRO A 259 3.34 9.87 -21.09
N ALA A 260 4.16 9.05 -21.76
CA ALA A 260 3.70 7.95 -22.61
C ALA A 260 3.18 6.75 -21.81
N VAL A 261 3.55 6.64 -20.52
CA VAL A 261 3.11 5.55 -19.64
C VAL A 261 1.78 5.95 -18.99
N ALA A 262 0.70 5.28 -19.35
CA ALA A 262 -0.59 5.43 -18.70
C ALA A 262 -0.58 4.76 -17.31
N ILE A 263 -1.16 5.40 -16.28
CA ILE A 263 -1.15 4.89 -14.90
C ILE A 263 -2.57 4.77 -14.38
N PHE A 264 -2.90 3.58 -13.85
CA PHE A 264 -4.22 3.25 -13.33
C PHE A 264 -4.12 2.77 -11.87
N GLY A 265 -4.75 3.51 -10.95
CA GLY A 265 -5.00 3.06 -9.59
C GLY A 265 -6.40 2.44 -9.48
N VAL A 266 -6.56 1.32 -8.79
CA VAL A 266 -7.85 0.63 -8.67
C VAL A 266 -8.25 0.57 -7.20
N GLU A 267 -9.32 1.31 -6.85
CA GLU A 267 -9.93 1.36 -5.52
C GLU A 267 -10.95 0.23 -5.34
N ALA A 268 -11.34 -0.05 -4.10
CA ALA A 268 -12.38 -1.02 -3.78
C ALA A 268 -13.76 -0.35 -3.80
N ALA A 269 -14.61 -0.75 -4.75
CA ALA A 269 -16.00 -0.31 -4.84
C ALA A 269 -16.95 -1.12 -3.92
N GLY A 270 -16.45 -2.07 -3.14
CA GLY A 270 -17.26 -2.85 -2.19
C GLY A 270 -18.50 -3.43 -2.84
N HIS A 271 -19.67 -3.09 -2.32
CA HIS A 271 -20.98 -3.50 -2.89
C HIS A 271 -21.46 -2.59 -4.04
N GLY A 272 -20.67 -1.61 -4.45
CA GLY A 272 -20.98 -0.61 -5.47
C GLY A 272 -20.85 0.82 -4.94
N LEU A 273 -20.50 1.78 -5.80
CA LEU A 273 -20.23 3.19 -5.40
C LEU A 273 -21.44 3.93 -4.80
N THR A 274 -22.65 3.41 -4.96
CA THR A 274 -23.88 3.94 -4.34
C THR A 274 -24.24 3.23 -3.03
N GLN A 275 -23.43 2.28 -2.58
CA GLN A 275 -23.59 1.50 -1.36
C GLN A 275 -22.32 1.63 -0.50
N LEU A 276 -22.07 0.69 0.40
CA LEU A 276 -20.83 0.67 1.19
C LEU A 276 -19.63 0.30 0.30
N HIS A 277 -18.63 1.16 0.29
CA HIS A 277 -17.39 1.02 -0.49
C HIS A 277 -16.20 1.69 0.20
N ALA A 278 -14.99 1.51 -0.31
CA ALA A 278 -13.75 2.14 0.17
C ALA A 278 -13.05 3.00 -0.90
N ALA A 279 -13.76 3.38 -1.97
CA ALA A 279 -13.23 4.18 -3.08
C ALA A 279 -13.21 5.68 -2.70
N SER A 280 -12.13 6.12 -2.06
CA SER A 280 -12.00 7.47 -1.50
C SER A 280 -11.86 8.56 -2.57
N ILE A 281 -11.26 8.28 -3.72
CA ILE A 281 -11.20 9.22 -4.86
C ILE A 281 -12.57 9.32 -5.53
N ALA A 282 -13.22 8.17 -5.76
CA ALA A 282 -14.49 8.14 -6.49
C ALA A 282 -15.66 8.73 -5.69
N GLY A 283 -15.72 8.51 -4.37
CA GLY A 283 -16.88 8.89 -3.52
C GLY A 283 -16.55 9.90 -2.44
N GLY A 284 -15.28 10.27 -2.27
CA GLY A 284 -14.84 11.14 -1.18
C GLY A 284 -14.62 12.60 -1.59
N ARG A 285 -14.11 13.36 -0.64
CA ARG A 285 -13.73 14.77 -0.82
C ARG A 285 -12.54 15.13 0.08
N PRO A 286 -11.81 16.24 -0.17
CA PRO A 286 -10.69 16.66 0.66
C PRO A 286 -11.06 16.91 2.11
N GLY A 287 -10.31 16.31 3.03
CA GLY A 287 -10.45 16.48 4.48
C GLY A 287 -9.17 16.02 5.21
N VAL A 288 -9.18 16.02 6.54
CA VAL A 288 -8.03 15.62 7.36
C VAL A 288 -8.32 14.30 8.04
N LEU A 289 -7.42 13.32 7.86
CA LEU A 289 -7.50 12.00 8.50
C LEU A 289 -6.08 11.53 8.85
N HIS A 290 -5.87 10.98 10.05
CA HIS A 290 -4.61 10.39 10.51
C HIS A 290 -3.37 11.27 10.27
N GLY A 291 -3.52 12.59 10.45
CA GLY A 291 -2.42 13.53 10.42
C GLY A 291 -2.05 14.12 9.07
N ASN A 292 -2.81 13.86 8.02
CA ASN A 292 -2.64 14.48 6.70
C ASN A 292 -3.97 14.90 6.06
N ARG A 293 -3.91 15.89 5.16
CA ARG A 293 -5.04 16.25 4.32
C ARG A 293 -5.04 15.40 3.06
N THR A 294 -6.18 14.77 2.76
CA THR A 294 -6.33 13.82 1.66
C THR A 294 -7.78 13.72 1.20
N TYR A 295 -8.08 12.97 0.14
CA TYR A 295 -9.44 12.53 -0.16
C TYR A 295 -9.87 11.48 0.85
N LEU A 296 -11.09 11.61 1.38
CA LEU A 296 -11.66 10.66 2.34
C LEU A 296 -13.18 10.60 2.24
N LEU A 297 -13.73 9.45 2.62
CA LEU A 297 -15.17 9.23 2.71
C LEU A 297 -15.70 9.92 3.95
N MET A 298 -16.52 10.95 3.76
CA MET A 298 -17.19 11.69 4.85
C MET A 298 -18.54 12.22 4.42
N ASN A 299 -19.43 12.37 5.39
CA ASN A 299 -20.75 12.96 5.19
C ASN A 299 -20.67 14.48 5.05
N GLU A 300 -21.82 15.13 4.91
CA GLU A 300 -21.92 16.60 4.74
C GLU A 300 -21.36 17.37 5.94
N ASP A 301 -21.50 16.82 7.14
CA ASP A 301 -20.96 17.39 8.39
C ASP A 301 -19.46 17.13 8.59
N GLY A 302 -18.80 16.46 7.64
CA GLY A 302 -17.36 16.13 7.72
C GLY A 302 -17.03 14.91 8.60
N GLN A 303 -18.05 14.15 9.03
CA GLN A 303 -17.83 12.92 9.78
C GLN A 303 -17.37 11.79 8.84
N ILE A 304 -16.34 11.05 9.26
CA ILE A 304 -15.81 9.91 8.51
C ILE A 304 -16.89 8.84 8.38
N GLN A 305 -17.17 8.42 7.16
CA GLN A 305 -18.10 7.33 6.87
C GLN A 305 -17.41 5.97 7.03
N ASP A 306 -18.20 4.95 7.29
CA ASP A 306 -17.72 3.57 7.30
C ASP A 306 -17.34 3.18 5.87
N ALA A 307 -16.20 2.52 5.75
CA ALA A 307 -15.74 1.92 4.50
C ALA A 307 -16.10 0.44 4.46
N HIS A 308 -16.08 -0.14 3.27
CA HIS A 308 -16.21 -1.58 3.09
C HIS A 308 -15.42 -2.06 1.88
N SER A 309 -14.72 -3.17 2.09
CA SER A 309 -14.14 -4.01 1.05
C SER A 309 -14.08 -5.45 1.56
N ILE A 310 -14.28 -6.41 0.66
CA ILE A 310 -14.00 -7.82 0.92
C ILE A 310 -12.53 -8.03 1.30
N SER A 311 -11.66 -7.15 0.82
CA SER A 311 -10.23 -7.11 1.15
C SER A 311 -9.99 -6.22 2.36
N ALA A 312 -9.56 -6.81 3.49
CA ALA A 312 -9.24 -6.07 4.69
C ALA A 312 -8.12 -5.01 4.50
N GLY A 313 -7.23 -5.19 3.53
CA GLY A 313 -6.16 -4.24 3.23
C GLY A 313 -6.61 -3.03 2.40
N LEU A 314 -7.81 -3.08 1.81
CA LEU A 314 -8.43 -1.96 1.09
C LEU A 314 -9.59 -1.33 1.86
N ASP A 315 -9.98 -1.89 2.98
CA ASP A 315 -11.08 -1.42 3.83
C ASP A 315 -10.62 -0.21 4.67
N TYR A 316 -10.50 0.94 4.00
CA TYR A 316 -10.00 2.18 4.58
C TYR A 316 -10.65 3.41 3.90
N PRO A 317 -11.19 4.38 4.68
CA PRO A 317 -11.97 5.49 4.16
C PRO A 317 -11.11 6.66 3.64
N GLY A 318 -9.82 6.49 3.43
CA GLY A 318 -8.90 7.51 2.97
C GLY A 318 -7.86 6.97 2.00
N ILE A 319 -7.01 7.86 1.50
CA ILE A 319 -5.93 7.53 0.55
C ILE A 319 -4.69 8.37 0.86
N GLY A 320 -3.53 7.99 0.31
CA GLY A 320 -2.33 8.81 0.44
C GLY A 320 -2.45 10.19 -0.22
N PRO A 321 -1.88 11.25 0.38
CA PRO A 321 -2.04 12.62 -0.11
C PRO A 321 -1.43 12.84 -1.51
N GLU A 322 -0.35 12.15 -1.86
CA GLU A 322 0.25 12.20 -3.19
C GLU A 322 -0.70 11.61 -4.24
N HIS A 323 -1.44 10.53 -3.93
CA HIS A 323 -2.49 10.01 -4.81
C HIS A 323 -3.61 11.02 -5.04
N SER A 324 -4.05 11.71 -3.98
CA SER A 324 -5.06 12.77 -4.07
C SER A 324 -4.61 13.89 -5.01
N TRP A 325 -3.36 14.30 -4.89
CA TRP A 325 -2.78 15.31 -5.77
C TRP A 325 -2.63 14.82 -7.22
N LEU A 326 -2.15 13.59 -7.43
CA LEU A 326 -2.02 12.99 -8.77
C LEU A 326 -3.36 12.83 -9.49
N HIS A 327 -4.44 12.63 -8.73
CA HIS A 327 -5.80 12.68 -9.24
C HIS A 327 -6.17 14.09 -9.72
N GLU A 328 -5.98 15.11 -8.88
CA GLU A 328 -6.32 16.51 -9.20
C GLU A 328 -5.58 17.05 -10.43
N VAL A 329 -4.29 16.71 -10.57
CA VAL A 329 -3.48 17.14 -11.73
C VAL A 329 -3.66 16.22 -12.94
N GLY A 330 -4.48 15.16 -12.84
CA GLY A 330 -4.83 14.26 -13.94
C GLY A 330 -3.68 13.38 -14.43
N ARG A 331 -2.66 13.10 -13.58
CA ARG A 331 -1.54 12.24 -13.95
C ARG A 331 -1.87 10.75 -13.83
N VAL A 332 -2.65 10.38 -12.84
CA VAL A 332 -3.10 9.00 -12.58
C VAL A 332 -4.62 8.94 -12.74
N LYS A 333 -5.10 7.91 -13.42
CA LYS A 333 -6.52 7.60 -13.52
C LYS A 333 -6.90 6.62 -12.42
N TYR A 334 -7.92 6.96 -11.65
CA TYR A 334 -8.44 6.07 -10.62
C TYR A 334 -9.72 5.40 -11.12
N LEU A 335 -9.74 4.08 -11.02
CA LEU A 335 -10.84 3.19 -11.33
C LEU A 335 -11.26 2.50 -10.04
N SER A 336 -12.37 1.78 -10.07
CA SER A 336 -12.82 1.02 -8.90
C SER A 336 -13.37 -0.35 -9.32
N ALA A 337 -13.16 -1.37 -8.48
CA ALA A 337 -13.67 -2.71 -8.68
C ALA A 337 -14.51 -3.15 -7.47
N THR A 338 -15.63 -3.83 -7.74
CA THR A 338 -16.51 -4.39 -6.71
C THR A 338 -15.92 -5.67 -6.10
N ASP A 339 -16.48 -6.09 -4.96
CA ASP A 339 -16.13 -7.35 -4.31
C ASP A 339 -16.32 -8.55 -5.24
N ASP A 340 -17.40 -8.59 -6.01
CA ASP A 340 -17.70 -9.67 -6.96
C ASP A 340 -16.69 -9.69 -8.11
N GLU A 341 -16.34 -8.54 -8.68
CA GLU A 341 -15.32 -8.42 -9.72
C GLU A 341 -13.96 -8.89 -9.21
N ALA A 342 -13.59 -8.52 -7.97
CA ALA A 342 -12.34 -8.95 -7.34
C ALA A 342 -12.31 -10.47 -7.10
N LEU A 343 -13.42 -11.07 -6.64
CA LEU A 343 -13.54 -12.52 -6.47
C LEU A 343 -13.44 -13.27 -7.81
N ALA A 344 -14.06 -12.77 -8.86
CA ALA A 344 -13.95 -13.34 -10.19
C ALA A 344 -12.50 -13.31 -10.70
N ALA A 345 -11.82 -12.17 -10.53
CA ALA A 345 -10.42 -11.99 -10.90
C ALA A 345 -9.47 -12.89 -10.10
N PHE A 346 -9.70 -13.03 -8.79
CA PHE A 346 -8.97 -13.94 -7.89
C PHE A 346 -9.01 -15.38 -8.42
N GLN A 347 -10.23 -15.87 -8.76
CA GLN A 347 -10.43 -17.21 -9.29
C GLN A 347 -9.81 -17.39 -10.67
N LEU A 348 -9.96 -16.40 -11.56
CA LEU A 348 -9.44 -16.46 -12.92
C LEU A 348 -7.92 -16.59 -12.91
N LEU A 349 -7.21 -15.71 -12.19
CA LEU A 349 -5.75 -15.75 -12.09
C LEU A 349 -5.28 -17.08 -11.49
N SER A 350 -5.95 -17.55 -10.43
CA SER A 350 -5.59 -18.82 -9.79
C SER A 350 -5.68 -20.00 -10.75
N ARG A 351 -6.69 -20.03 -11.63
CA ARG A 351 -6.90 -21.12 -12.60
C ARG A 351 -6.00 -21.03 -13.83
N LEU A 352 -5.71 -19.81 -14.31
CA LEU A 352 -4.93 -19.64 -15.53
C LEU A 352 -3.43 -19.70 -15.24
N GLU A 353 -2.94 -19.01 -14.20
CA GLU A 353 -1.51 -18.86 -13.95
C GLU A 353 -0.99 -19.71 -12.77
N GLY A 354 -1.90 -20.39 -12.04
CA GLY A 354 -1.52 -21.11 -10.82
C GLY A 354 -1.03 -20.17 -9.70
N ILE A 355 -1.41 -18.89 -9.76
CA ILE A 355 -1.04 -17.87 -8.78
C ILE A 355 -2.29 -17.48 -8.00
N ILE A 356 -2.29 -17.72 -6.69
CA ILE A 356 -3.36 -17.29 -5.80
C ILE A 356 -3.01 -15.89 -5.29
N PRO A 357 -3.60 -14.80 -5.86
CA PRO A 357 -3.30 -13.44 -5.43
C PRO A 357 -3.97 -13.14 -4.09
N ALA A 358 -3.50 -12.14 -3.36
CA ALA A 358 -4.30 -11.54 -2.31
C ALA A 358 -5.55 -10.85 -2.89
N LEU A 359 -6.60 -10.68 -2.07
CA LEU A 359 -7.81 -9.97 -2.50
C LEU A 359 -7.52 -8.51 -2.88
N GLU A 360 -6.49 -7.90 -2.30
CA GLU A 360 -6.04 -6.56 -2.65
C GLU A 360 -5.68 -6.46 -4.15
N PRO A 361 -4.65 -7.14 -4.69
CA PRO A 361 -4.32 -7.07 -6.12
C PRO A 361 -5.39 -7.69 -7.02
N ALA A 362 -6.30 -8.53 -6.51
CA ALA A 362 -7.42 -9.03 -7.30
C ALA A 362 -8.33 -7.91 -7.82
N HIS A 363 -8.49 -6.79 -7.07
CA HIS A 363 -9.20 -5.61 -7.56
C HIS A 363 -8.50 -4.99 -8.78
N ALA A 364 -7.17 -4.91 -8.77
CA ALA A 364 -6.40 -4.42 -9.92
C ALA A 364 -6.56 -5.35 -11.13
N ILE A 365 -6.51 -6.67 -10.90
CA ILE A 365 -6.67 -7.69 -11.95
C ILE A 365 -8.07 -7.63 -12.56
N ALA A 366 -9.13 -7.35 -11.78
CA ALA A 366 -10.48 -7.15 -12.27
C ALA A 366 -10.52 -6.05 -13.34
N LYS A 367 -9.84 -4.93 -13.14
CA LYS A 367 -9.78 -3.86 -14.15
C LYS A 367 -8.83 -4.19 -15.30
N VAL A 368 -7.81 -5.02 -15.09
CA VAL A 368 -7.02 -5.57 -16.20
C VAL A 368 -7.89 -6.41 -17.15
N MET A 369 -8.83 -7.19 -16.62
CA MET A 369 -9.78 -7.97 -17.42
C MET A 369 -10.66 -7.11 -18.35
N GLU A 370 -10.91 -5.85 -17.97
CA GLU A 370 -11.63 -4.87 -18.80
C GLU A 370 -10.70 -4.11 -19.75
N LEU A 371 -9.50 -3.74 -19.27
CA LEU A 371 -8.57 -2.87 -19.99
C LEU A 371 -7.78 -3.62 -21.08
N ALA A 372 -7.35 -4.84 -20.82
CA ALA A 372 -6.45 -5.57 -21.71
C ALA A 372 -7.10 -5.94 -23.07
N PRO A 373 -8.35 -6.45 -23.13
CA PRO A 373 -8.96 -6.86 -24.38
C PRO A 373 -9.11 -5.76 -25.44
N VAL A 374 -9.23 -4.50 -24.98
CA VAL A 374 -9.46 -3.34 -25.85
C VAL A 374 -8.14 -2.65 -26.26
N ARG A 375 -7.00 -3.22 -25.93
CA ARG A 375 -5.67 -2.69 -26.28
C ARG A 375 -5.06 -3.49 -27.44
N PRO A 376 -4.14 -2.88 -28.21
CA PRO A 376 -3.36 -3.59 -29.21
C PRO A 376 -2.55 -4.75 -28.60
N LYS A 377 -2.23 -5.77 -29.40
CA LYS A 377 -1.46 -6.95 -28.94
C LYS A 377 -0.02 -6.66 -28.52
N ASP A 378 0.54 -5.55 -28.98
CA ASP A 378 1.88 -5.07 -28.63
C ASP A 378 1.87 -4.10 -27.44
N HIS A 379 0.69 -3.77 -26.88
CA HIS A 379 0.58 -2.95 -25.67
C HIS A 379 1.10 -3.74 -24.47
N LEU A 380 2.04 -3.14 -23.74
CA LEU A 380 2.67 -3.73 -22.56
C LEU A 380 2.00 -3.18 -21.30
N MET A 381 1.39 -4.05 -20.52
CA MET A 381 0.70 -3.71 -19.27
C MET A 381 1.41 -4.38 -18.09
N VAL A 382 1.88 -3.59 -17.12
CA VAL A 382 2.47 -4.12 -15.88
C VAL A 382 1.49 -3.94 -14.72
N VAL A 383 1.24 -5.02 -14.00
CA VAL A 383 0.35 -5.07 -12.83
C VAL A 383 1.18 -5.39 -11.59
N ASN A 384 1.02 -4.61 -10.52
CA ASN A 384 1.68 -4.92 -9.26
C ASN A 384 0.93 -6.02 -8.51
N LEU A 385 1.49 -7.21 -8.46
CA LEU A 385 0.96 -8.32 -7.66
C LEU A 385 1.48 -8.16 -6.22
N SER A 386 0.79 -7.34 -5.45
CA SER A 386 1.29 -6.72 -4.23
C SER A 386 1.35 -7.64 -3.01
N GLY A 387 0.62 -8.78 -3.04
CA GLY A 387 0.59 -9.74 -1.95
C GLY A 387 0.00 -11.10 -2.37
N ARG A 388 0.37 -12.17 -1.68
CA ARG A 388 -0.12 -13.52 -1.92
C ARG A 388 -1.40 -13.80 -1.13
N GLY A 389 -2.24 -14.69 -1.70
CA GLY A 389 -3.59 -14.96 -1.22
C GLY A 389 -3.71 -16.03 -0.15
N ASP A 390 -2.63 -16.64 0.34
CA ASP A 390 -2.73 -17.70 1.38
C ASP A 390 -3.59 -17.27 2.58
N LYS A 391 -3.49 -16.01 2.96
CA LYS A 391 -4.28 -15.42 4.05
C LYS A 391 -5.78 -15.35 3.74
N ASP A 392 -6.16 -15.28 2.47
CA ASP A 392 -7.54 -15.07 2.01
C ASP A 392 -8.23 -16.38 1.61
N VAL A 393 -7.46 -17.48 1.42
CA VAL A 393 -7.99 -18.79 1.03
C VAL A 393 -9.12 -19.28 1.95
N PRO A 394 -9.05 -19.18 3.29
CA PRO A 394 -10.16 -19.56 4.16
C PRO A 394 -11.42 -18.76 3.86
N GLN A 395 -11.33 -17.43 3.84
CA GLN A 395 -12.45 -16.53 3.57
C GLN A 395 -13.08 -16.76 2.20
N VAL A 396 -12.26 -16.77 1.14
CA VAL A 396 -12.72 -17.02 -0.23
C VAL A 396 -13.33 -18.43 -0.35
N GLY A 397 -12.71 -19.42 0.28
CA GLY A 397 -13.20 -20.80 0.29
C GLY A 397 -14.60 -20.92 0.94
N ASP A 398 -14.86 -20.20 2.01
CA ASP A 398 -16.18 -20.19 2.66
C ASP A 398 -17.24 -19.49 1.79
N ILE A 399 -16.88 -18.36 1.18
CA ILE A 399 -17.78 -17.66 0.22
C ILE A 399 -18.15 -18.58 -0.95
N LEU A 400 -17.17 -19.24 -1.58
CA LEU A 400 -17.40 -20.11 -2.74
C LEU A 400 -18.22 -21.36 -2.39
N ARG A 401 -18.24 -21.79 -1.13
CA ARG A 401 -19.06 -22.91 -0.65
C ARG A 401 -20.43 -22.48 -0.14
N GLY A 402 -20.78 -21.18 -0.25
CA GLY A 402 -22.04 -20.63 0.24
C GLY A 402 -22.17 -20.62 1.78
N LYS A 403 -21.06 -20.69 2.49
CA LYS A 403 -21.05 -20.52 3.97
C LYS A 403 -21.10 -19.03 4.28
N LYS A 404 -22.10 -18.63 5.09
CA LYS A 404 -22.23 -17.25 5.56
C LYS A 404 -21.34 -16.99 6.77
#